data_3635737710852408a0ac64bb990f32ef
#
_entry.id   3635737710852408a0ac64bb990f32ef
#
_cell.length_a   1.000
_cell.length_b   1.000
_cell.length_c   1.000
_cell.angle_alpha   90.00
_cell.angle_beta   90.00
_cell.angle_gamma   90.00
#
_symmetry.space_group_name_H-M   'P 1'
#
loop_
_entity.id
_entity.type
_entity.pdbx_description
1 polymer ?
#
loop_
_entity_poly.entity_id
_entity_poly.type
_entity_poly.pdbx_seq_one_letter_code
_entity_poly.pdbx_strand_id
1 'polypeptide(L)'
;MAVFFRGEREFPVFLADQQPDGRVSQKRETVIRVGVNAADAATADRAAFLIDGKSYFERLEEVLPRAKRTIWIVGWDFNPEIRLHPGSTLQLGELLRRCVDANPDLDVRILVWAMGPIYSGKTLRFFRRMPWSDHPRITLKF
;
A
#
# COMPACT_ATOMS: atom_id res chain seq x y z
N MET A 1 -0.78 7.84 2.75
CA MET A 1 0.15 6.85 2.16
C MET A 1 -0.65 5.96 1.23
N ALA A 2 -0.20 5.82 -0.01
CA ALA A 2 -0.77 4.86 -0.96
C ALA A 2 0.26 3.76 -1.20
N VAL A 3 -0.18 2.51 -1.26
CA VAL A 3 0.67 1.35 -1.51
C VAL A 3 0.11 0.60 -2.70
N PHE A 4 0.94 0.39 -3.72
CA PHE A 4 0.57 -0.28 -4.95
C PHE A 4 1.35 -1.58 -5.08
N PHE A 5 0.67 -2.64 -5.51
CA PHE A 5 1.27 -3.94 -5.75
C PHE A 5 1.05 -4.38 -7.20
N ARG A 6 2.06 -5.00 -7.76
CA ARG A 6 1.93 -5.77 -8.98
C ARG A 6 2.23 -7.23 -8.67
N GLY A 7 1.22 -8.06 -8.69
CA GLY A 7 1.32 -9.51 -8.43
C GLY A 7 0.23 -10.28 -9.15
N GLU A 8 0.38 -11.60 -9.21
CA GLU A 8 -0.62 -12.49 -9.77
C GLU A 8 -1.88 -12.57 -8.89
N ARG A 9 -3.00 -12.85 -9.55
CA ARG A 9 -4.38 -12.68 -9.10
C ARG A 9 -4.80 -13.62 -7.98
N GLU A 10 -4.41 -13.43 -6.73
CA GLU A 10 -5.11 -14.10 -5.63
C GLU A 10 -5.01 -13.29 -4.34
N PHE A 11 -5.90 -12.30 -4.20
CA PHE A 11 -6.20 -11.75 -2.89
C PHE A 11 -7.60 -12.19 -2.49
N PRO A 12 -7.80 -12.87 -1.35
CA PRO A 12 -9.14 -13.07 -0.84
C PRO A 12 -9.71 -11.71 -0.45
N VAL A 13 -10.57 -11.19 -1.30
CA VAL A 13 -11.40 -10.04 -0.98
C VAL A 13 -12.61 -10.58 -0.26
N PHE A 14 -12.88 -10.10 0.94
CA PHE A 14 -14.17 -10.27 1.56
C PHE A 14 -15.21 -9.59 0.68
N LEU A 15 -16.00 -10.39 -0.03
CA LEU A 15 -17.20 -9.90 -0.66
C LEU A 15 -18.14 -9.46 0.46
N ALA A 16 -18.44 -8.16 0.48
CA ALA A 16 -19.64 -7.72 1.17
C ALA A 16 -20.81 -8.51 0.58
N ASP A 17 -21.50 -9.17 1.47
CA ASP A 17 -22.59 -10.10 1.36
C ASP A 17 -23.41 -9.99 0.05
N GLN A 18 -23.56 -11.12 -0.61
CA GLN A 18 -24.56 -11.28 -1.65
C GLN A 18 -25.93 -11.26 -0.94
N GLN A 19 -26.69 -10.21 -1.11
CA GLN A 19 -28.11 -10.24 -0.77
C GLN A 19 -28.81 -11.26 -1.68
N PRO A 20 -29.51 -12.24 -1.10
CA PRO A 20 -30.16 -13.32 -1.84
C PRO A 20 -31.56 -12.94 -2.31
N ASP A 21 -31.78 -11.75 -2.76
CA ASP A 21 -33.05 -11.42 -3.39
C ASP A 21 -32.82 -10.91 -4.81
N GLY A 22 -33.31 -11.68 -5.78
CA GLY A 22 -33.19 -11.51 -7.22
C GLY A 22 -33.77 -10.19 -7.76
N ARG A 23 -33.39 -9.06 -7.19
CA ARG A 23 -33.70 -7.76 -7.75
C ARG A 23 -32.75 -7.49 -8.90
N VAL A 24 -33.31 -7.43 -10.09
CA VAL A 24 -32.68 -6.96 -11.31
C VAL A 24 -32.02 -5.61 -11.00
N SER A 25 -30.68 -5.60 -11.02
CA SER A 25 -29.89 -4.39 -10.85
C SER A 25 -30.30 -3.41 -11.95
N GLN A 26 -31.09 -2.41 -11.60
CA GLN A 26 -31.26 -1.25 -12.46
C GLN A 26 -29.88 -0.69 -12.74
N LYS A 27 -29.49 -0.63 -14.01
CA LYS A 27 -28.25 -0.05 -14.48
C LYS A 27 -28.16 1.38 -13.93
N ARG A 28 -27.48 1.54 -12.78
CA ARG A 28 -27.29 2.86 -12.17
C ARG A 28 -26.42 3.67 -13.14
N GLU A 29 -26.95 4.79 -13.56
CA GLU A 29 -26.20 5.73 -14.39
C GLU A 29 -24.93 6.13 -13.64
N THR A 30 -23.77 5.90 -14.24
CA THR A 30 -22.51 6.25 -13.58
C THR A 30 -22.38 7.77 -13.52
N VAL A 31 -21.99 8.27 -12.36
CA VAL A 31 -21.66 9.69 -12.19
C VAL A 31 -20.31 10.05 -12.79
N ILE A 32 -19.50 9.05 -13.15
CA ILE A 32 -18.16 9.24 -13.70
C ILE A 32 -18.27 9.56 -15.19
N ARG A 33 -17.73 10.72 -15.57
CA ARG A 33 -17.62 11.19 -16.95
C ARG A 33 -16.17 11.51 -17.26
N VAL A 34 -15.50 10.58 -18.00
CA VAL A 34 -14.09 10.76 -18.38
C VAL A 34 -13.93 12.02 -19.23
N GLY A 35 -12.92 12.82 -18.95
CA GLY A 35 -12.67 14.11 -19.59
C GLY A 35 -13.49 15.28 -19.04
N VAL A 36 -14.44 15.03 -18.11
CA VAL A 36 -15.28 16.06 -17.48
C VAL A 36 -15.05 16.12 -15.97
N ASN A 37 -15.28 15.02 -15.26
CA ASN A 37 -15.14 14.97 -13.80
C ASN A 37 -14.22 13.83 -13.34
N ALA A 38 -13.63 13.08 -14.27
CA ALA A 38 -12.60 12.09 -14.03
C ALA A 38 -11.60 12.13 -15.19
N ALA A 39 -10.31 11.96 -14.88
CA ALA A 39 -9.25 11.90 -15.90
C ALA A 39 -9.30 10.58 -16.67
N ASP A 40 -9.62 9.50 -16.00
CA ASP A 40 -9.70 8.15 -16.56
C ASP A 40 -10.69 7.29 -15.76
N ALA A 41 -11.11 6.16 -16.32
CA ALA A 41 -11.93 5.17 -15.65
C ALA A 41 -11.45 3.75 -16.02
N ALA A 42 -11.31 2.91 -15.03
CA ALA A 42 -10.94 1.51 -15.19
C ALA A 42 -11.93 0.60 -14.49
N THR A 43 -12.12 -0.60 -15.03
CA THR A 43 -12.93 -1.63 -14.38
C THR A 43 -12.07 -2.38 -13.36
N ALA A 44 -12.60 -2.57 -12.17
CA ALA A 44 -12.00 -3.42 -11.14
C ALA A 44 -12.82 -4.72 -11.03
N ASP A 45 -12.15 -5.87 -11.09
CA ASP A 45 -12.81 -7.16 -10.88
C ASP A 45 -13.30 -7.32 -9.44
N ARG A 46 -12.58 -6.70 -8.49
CA ARG A 46 -12.88 -6.74 -7.06
C ARG A 46 -12.51 -5.42 -6.39
N ALA A 47 -13.31 -5.01 -5.42
CA ALA A 47 -13.04 -3.87 -4.55
C ALA A 47 -13.43 -4.22 -3.11
N ALA A 48 -12.72 -3.64 -2.15
CA ALA A 48 -13.04 -3.78 -0.73
C ALA A 48 -12.93 -2.44 -0.02
N PHE A 49 -13.80 -2.20 0.93
CA PHE A 49 -13.71 -1.06 1.83
C PHE A 49 -13.03 -1.50 3.13
N LEU A 50 -11.97 -0.82 3.52
CA LEU A 50 -11.30 -1.01 4.79
C LEU A 50 -11.72 0.14 5.71
N ILE A 51 -12.46 -0.19 6.76
CA ILE A 51 -12.98 0.81 7.69
C ILE A 51 -11.93 1.03 8.76
N ASP A 52 -11.49 2.28 8.89
CA ASP A 52 -10.45 2.82 9.77
C ASP A 52 -9.00 2.34 9.50
N GLY A 53 -8.05 2.95 10.23
CA GLY A 53 -6.63 2.66 10.09
C GLY A 53 -6.24 1.26 10.57
N LYS A 54 -6.95 0.70 11.56
CA LYS A 54 -6.63 -0.63 12.08
C LYS A 54 -6.79 -1.69 10.99
N SER A 55 -7.97 -1.76 10.38
CA SER A 55 -8.25 -2.71 9.31
C SER A 55 -7.32 -2.55 8.11
N TYR A 56 -6.97 -1.30 7.77
CA TYR A 56 -6.01 -0.99 6.72
C TYR A 56 -4.62 -1.53 7.04
N PHE A 57 -4.09 -1.26 8.22
CA PHE A 57 -2.74 -1.64 8.58
C PHE A 57 -2.58 -3.15 8.84
N GLU A 58 -3.58 -3.79 9.42
CA GLU A 58 -3.62 -5.25 9.55
C GLU A 58 -3.57 -5.91 8.15
N ARG A 59 -4.40 -5.41 7.23
CA ARG A 59 -4.42 -5.92 5.86
C ARG A 59 -3.11 -5.65 5.12
N LEU A 60 -2.49 -4.49 5.34
CA LEU A 60 -1.21 -4.13 4.74
C LEU A 60 -0.11 -5.13 5.18
N GLU A 61 -0.04 -5.47 6.45
CA GLU A 61 0.94 -6.44 6.97
C GLU A 61 0.77 -7.82 6.35
N GLU A 62 -0.46 -8.26 6.09
CA GLU A 62 -0.74 -9.54 5.42
C GLU A 62 -0.34 -9.56 3.94
N VAL A 63 -0.50 -8.44 3.23
CA VAL A 63 -0.32 -8.43 1.77
C VAL A 63 1.10 -8.09 1.34
N LEU A 64 1.87 -7.33 2.13
CA LEU A 64 3.25 -6.98 1.80
C LEU A 64 4.13 -8.21 1.51
N PRO A 65 4.10 -9.29 2.30
CA PRO A 65 4.90 -10.50 2.03
C PRO A 65 4.47 -11.27 0.78
N ARG A 66 3.27 -11.00 0.24
CA ARG A 66 2.74 -11.66 -0.95
C ARG A 66 3.13 -10.96 -2.26
N ALA A 67 3.79 -9.81 -2.16
CA ALA A 67 4.24 -9.07 -3.34
C ALA A 67 5.28 -9.88 -4.13
N LYS A 68 5.13 -9.94 -5.46
CA LYS A 68 5.98 -10.76 -6.33
C LYS A 68 7.05 -9.94 -7.06
N ARG A 69 6.76 -8.71 -7.45
CA ARG A 69 7.65 -7.92 -8.30
C ARG A 69 7.97 -6.55 -7.75
N THR A 70 6.97 -5.79 -7.36
CA THR A 70 7.18 -4.40 -6.90
C THR A 70 6.24 -4.04 -5.76
N ILE A 71 6.78 -3.31 -4.78
CA ILE A 71 6.03 -2.57 -3.79
C ILE A 71 6.35 -1.09 -4.01
N TRP A 72 5.32 -0.28 -4.29
CA TRP A 72 5.43 1.16 -4.34
C TRP A 72 4.75 1.77 -3.13
N ILE A 73 5.46 2.60 -2.40
CA ILE A 73 4.94 3.38 -1.28
C ILE A 73 5.08 4.84 -1.66
N VAL A 74 3.96 5.54 -1.76
CA VAL A 74 3.92 6.97 -2.07
C VAL A 74 3.19 7.68 -0.94
N GLY A 75 3.83 8.68 -0.36
CA GLY A 75 3.24 9.36 0.77
C GLY A 75 3.86 10.71 1.08
N TRP A 76 3.17 11.44 1.95
CA TRP A 76 3.64 12.68 2.53
C TRP A 76 4.83 12.45 3.46
N ASP A 77 4.75 11.39 4.27
CA ASP A 77 5.77 10.98 5.22
C ASP A 77 5.88 9.46 5.24
N PHE A 78 7.03 8.95 5.65
CA PHE A 78 7.30 7.52 5.79
C PHE A 78 8.09 7.28 7.09
N ASN A 79 7.52 6.53 7.99
CA ASN A 79 8.20 6.13 9.23
C ASN A 79 8.47 4.62 9.24
N PRO A 80 9.71 4.18 9.01
CA PRO A 80 10.06 2.75 8.99
C PRO A 80 10.02 2.09 10.37
N GLU A 81 10.03 2.87 11.45
CA GLU A 81 10.09 2.36 12.83
C GLU A 81 8.70 2.03 13.40
N ILE A 82 7.62 2.34 12.67
CA ILE A 82 6.27 2.01 13.14
C ILE A 82 6.00 0.52 13.06
N ARG A 83 5.22 0.03 14.01
CA ARG A 83 4.50 -1.23 13.90
C ARG A 83 3.14 -0.94 13.28
N LEU A 84 2.72 -1.76 12.31
CA LEU A 84 1.51 -1.48 11.54
C LEU A 84 0.23 -1.58 12.38
N HIS A 85 0.23 -2.47 13.38
CA HIS A 85 -0.85 -2.56 14.36
C HIS A 85 -0.31 -3.08 15.72
N PRO A 86 -1.08 -3.03 16.81
CA PRO A 86 -0.59 -3.43 18.15
C PRO A 86 -0.09 -4.88 18.25
N GLY A 87 -0.59 -5.78 17.40
CA GLY A 87 -0.13 -7.17 17.32
C GLY A 87 1.08 -7.41 16.45
N SER A 88 1.56 -6.39 15.71
CA SER A 88 2.74 -6.53 14.85
C SER A 88 4.00 -6.84 15.66
N THR A 89 4.74 -7.84 15.23
CA THR A 89 6.04 -8.20 15.82
C THR A 89 7.19 -7.42 15.20
N LEU A 90 7.02 -6.92 13.98
CA LEU A 90 8.03 -6.25 13.19
C LEU A 90 7.72 -4.76 13.00
N GLN A 91 8.76 -3.97 12.85
CA GLN A 91 8.67 -2.61 12.32
C GLN A 91 8.49 -2.67 10.79
N LEU A 92 7.84 -1.64 10.21
CA LEU A 92 7.57 -1.59 8.78
C LEU A 92 8.84 -1.72 7.92
N GLY A 93 9.92 -1.03 8.29
CA GLY A 93 11.19 -1.12 7.57
C GLY A 93 11.79 -2.53 7.59
N GLU A 94 11.71 -3.21 8.73
CA GLU A 94 12.17 -4.59 8.86
C GLU A 94 11.29 -5.57 8.06
N LEU A 95 9.98 -5.36 8.06
CA LEU A 95 9.05 -6.14 7.24
C LEU A 95 9.39 -6.02 5.75
N LEU A 96 9.59 -4.79 5.25
CA LEU A 96 9.99 -4.56 3.86
C LEU A 96 11.33 -5.22 3.52
N ARG A 97 12.30 -5.15 4.44
CA ARG A 97 13.58 -5.84 4.26
C ARG A 97 13.40 -7.34 4.15
N ARG A 98 12.63 -7.96 5.02
CA ARG A 98 12.33 -9.39 4.94
C ARG A 98 11.62 -9.78 3.64
N CYS A 99 10.73 -8.93 3.13
CA CYS A 99 10.07 -9.17 1.85
C CYS A 99 11.07 -9.28 0.69
N VAL A 100 12.04 -8.37 0.58
CA VAL A 100 13.04 -8.41 -0.48
C VAL A 100 14.07 -9.52 -0.27
N ASP A 101 14.42 -9.84 0.96
CA ASP A 101 15.33 -10.95 1.27
C ASP A 101 14.69 -12.29 0.90
N ALA A 102 13.38 -12.45 1.12
CA ALA A 102 12.64 -13.68 0.80
C ALA A 102 12.31 -13.84 -0.70
N ASN A 103 12.27 -12.76 -1.46
CA ASN A 103 11.92 -12.80 -2.89
C ASN A 103 12.95 -12.01 -3.73
N PRO A 104 13.81 -12.70 -4.50
CA PRO A 104 14.86 -12.07 -5.30
C PRO A 104 14.34 -11.18 -6.44
N ASP A 105 13.10 -11.38 -6.88
CA ASP A 105 12.47 -10.60 -7.95
C ASP A 105 11.71 -9.36 -7.46
N LEU A 106 11.70 -9.13 -6.14
CA LEU A 106 10.95 -8.03 -5.54
C LEU A 106 11.79 -6.77 -5.38
N ASP A 107 11.29 -5.65 -5.91
CA ASP A 107 11.79 -4.30 -5.67
C ASP A 107 10.84 -3.51 -4.78
N VAL A 108 11.39 -2.76 -3.83
CA VAL A 108 10.67 -1.81 -2.99
C VAL A 108 11.08 -0.38 -3.37
N ARG A 109 10.10 0.43 -3.73
CA ARG A 109 10.30 1.83 -4.11
C ARG A 109 9.44 2.74 -3.24
N ILE A 110 10.10 3.65 -2.54
CA ILE A 110 9.45 4.57 -1.60
C ILE A 110 9.69 5.98 -2.11
N LEU A 111 8.62 6.71 -2.38
CA LEU A 111 8.63 8.11 -2.75
C LEU A 111 7.93 8.92 -1.67
N VAL A 112 8.67 9.83 -1.06
CA VAL A 112 8.18 10.71 0.01
C VAL A 112 8.24 12.15 -0.49
N TRP A 113 7.27 12.96 -0.09
CA TRP A 113 7.31 14.38 -0.39
C TRP A 113 8.55 15.03 0.24
N ALA A 114 9.33 15.77 -0.58
CA ALA A 114 10.63 16.32 -0.19
C ALA A 114 10.59 17.26 1.04
N MET A 115 9.45 17.91 1.29
CA MET A 115 9.25 18.79 2.44
C MET A 115 8.77 18.07 3.71
N GLY A 116 8.36 16.79 3.59
CA GLY A 116 7.87 15.99 4.71
C GLY A 116 8.82 15.96 5.91
N PRO A 117 10.14 15.72 5.73
CA PRO A 117 11.11 15.73 6.82
C PRO A 117 11.21 17.07 7.56
N ILE A 118 11.05 18.21 6.86
CA ILE A 118 11.12 19.55 7.44
C ILE A 118 9.92 19.79 8.35
N TYR A 119 8.70 19.44 7.89
CA TYR A 119 7.48 19.62 8.66
C TYR A 119 7.33 18.63 9.82
N SER A 120 7.84 17.41 9.67
CA SER A 120 7.77 16.39 10.72
C SER A 120 8.82 16.57 11.84
N GLY A 121 9.76 17.53 11.68
CA GLY A 121 10.86 17.76 12.63
C GLY A 121 11.88 16.60 12.71
N LYS A 122 11.83 15.65 11.79
CA LYS A 122 12.68 14.45 11.76
C LYS A 122 13.77 14.49 10.70
N THR A 123 14.12 15.67 10.23
CA THR A 123 14.99 15.93 9.07
C THR A 123 16.29 15.14 9.05
N LEU A 124 16.94 14.97 10.21
CA LEU A 124 18.25 14.32 10.30
C LEU A 124 18.18 12.78 10.28
N ARG A 125 17.05 12.19 10.64
CA ARG A 125 16.89 10.72 10.67
C ARG A 125 16.65 10.14 9.27
N PHE A 126 16.05 10.89 8.38
CA PHE A 126 15.76 10.46 7.01
C PHE A 126 17.00 10.32 6.13
N PHE A 127 18.04 11.09 6.39
CA PHE A 127 19.29 11.04 5.63
C PHE A 127 20.26 9.96 6.15
N ARG A 128 19.96 9.32 7.28
CA ARG A 128 20.79 8.25 7.82
C ARG A 128 20.43 6.93 7.14
N ARG A 129 21.40 6.31 6.47
CA ARG A 129 21.26 4.92 6.00
C ARG A 129 20.87 4.04 7.18
N MET A 130 19.70 3.44 7.09
CA MET A 130 19.19 2.53 8.10
C MET A 130 19.47 1.07 7.66
N PRO A 131 19.73 0.15 8.58
CA PRO A 131 20.03 -1.24 8.21
C PRO A 131 18.97 -1.89 7.32
N TRP A 132 17.70 -1.53 7.51
CA TRP A 132 16.59 -2.05 6.70
C TRP A 132 16.63 -1.56 5.24
N SER A 133 17.11 -0.35 4.99
CA SER A 133 17.18 0.27 3.64
C SER A 133 18.52 0.06 2.94
N ASP A 134 19.50 -0.53 3.61
CA ASP A 134 20.79 -0.86 3.00
C ASP A 134 20.70 -2.16 2.19
N HIS A 135 19.89 -2.09 1.13
CA HIS A 135 19.65 -3.18 0.22
C HIS A 135 19.50 -2.67 -1.22
N PRO A 136 20.13 -3.31 -2.22
CA PRO A 136 20.13 -2.81 -3.61
C PRO A 136 18.73 -2.70 -4.23
N ARG A 137 17.76 -3.47 -3.74
CA ARG A 137 16.38 -3.49 -4.22
C ARG A 137 15.40 -2.69 -3.35
N ILE A 138 15.91 -1.87 -2.42
CA ILE A 138 15.11 -0.91 -1.66
C ILE A 138 15.59 0.50 -2.02
N THR A 139 14.72 1.28 -2.64
CA THR A 139 15.00 2.66 -3.07
C THR A 139 14.07 3.63 -2.36
N LEU A 140 14.65 4.61 -1.67
CA LEU A 140 13.95 5.75 -1.07
C LEU A 140 14.32 7.02 -1.82
N LYS A 141 13.32 7.78 -2.27
CA LYS A 141 13.48 9.09 -2.94
C LYS A 141 12.55 10.14 -2.34
N PHE A 142 12.96 11.40 -2.49
CA PHE A 142 12.25 12.60 -2.06
C PHE A 142 11.97 13.50 -3.25
#